data_ce266cc59955da6d4205a9c03f72953c
#
_entry.id   ce266cc59955da6d4205a9c03f72953c
#
_cell.length_a   1.000
_cell.length_b   1.000
_cell.length_c   1.000
_cell.angle_alpha   90.00
_cell.angle_beta   90.00
_cell.angle_gamma   90.00
#
_symmetry.space_group_name_H-M   'P 1'
#
loop_
_entity.id
_entity.type
_entity.pdbx_description
1 polymer ?
#
loop_
_entity_poly.entity_id
_entity_poly.type
_entity_poly.pdbx_seq_one_letter_code
_entity_poly.pdbx_strand_id
1 'polypeptide(L)'
;MLNTAKKQSAIAKVGAPWFTCLRIFSVCIVVHLRTFLEPNTYTYLFFAILFGHYLLAFVYAQDRVRHLIKTPRTYLPSIIFVGACIGMQVLDYDPLVVIYFGIHHAFSENYMTLHKDLHKRQLIINKVALNFSLYTLLMRRDLLIAEELVQHIIFVTILLALMHIKSLYDIKRDNPKSNLQDCFLFEGAGIFFTLIFFNVDVNFEDIILYHLILWSIYPLFTPKLRQHTPARQRYLITTIVVTLGFLALTPIHDYFSFLTMDEWIDQSYYWAYWHITTSFMLSRMNPLWLRKLFEPNFQGPAPNVAPT
;
A
#
# COMPACT_ATOMS: atom_id res chain seq x y z
N MET A 1 20.08 -16.89 -25.26
CA MET A 1 19.20 -17.41 -24.21
C MET A 1 19.87 -17.52 -22.83
N LEU A 2 21.13 -17.93 -22.70
CA LEU A 2 21.85 -18.00 -21.41
C LEU A 2 22.04 -16.64 -20.72
N ASN A 3 22.15 -15.54 -21.46
CA ASN A 3 22.35 -14.19 -20.90
C ASN A 3 21.10 -13.60 -20.23
N THR A 4 19.89 -13.97 -20.67
CA THR A 4 18.63 -13.50 -20.07
C THR A 4 18.34 -14.18 -18.74
N ALA A 5 18.65 -15.46 -18.60
CA ALA A 5 18.52 -16.18 -17.33
C ALA A 5 19.50 -15.67 -16.26
N LYS A 6 20.77 -15.34 -16.65
CA LYS A 6 21.75 -14.72 -15.74
C LYS A 6 21.33 -13.31 -15.31
N LYS A 7 20.75 -12.50 -16.21
CA LYS A 7 20.23 -11.17 -15.89
C LYS A 7 19.02 -11.23 -14.93
N GLN A 8 18.12 -12.20 -15.11
CA GLN A 8 17.01 -12.42 -14.19
C GLN A 8 17.47 -12.90 -12.79
N SER A 9 18.53 -13.73 -12.69
CA SER A 9 19.05 -14.17 -11.41
C SER A 9 19.77 -13.04 -10.63
N ALA A 10 20.37 -12.09 -11.32
CA ALA A 10 20.99 -10.92 -10.71
C ALA A 10 19.95 -9.91 -10.17
N ILE A 11 18.77 -9.85 -10.80
CA ILE A 11 17.65 -8.99 -10.39
C ILE A 11 16.97 -9.55 -9.12
N ALA A 12 16.91 -10.88 -8.99
CA ALA A 12 16.36 -11.54 -7.80
C ALA A 12 17.19 -11.35 -6.52
N LYS A 13 18.47 -11.00 -6.65
CA LYS A 13 19.39 -10.83 -5.51
C LYS A 13 19.33 -9.46 -4.80
N VAL A 14 18.58 -8.49 -5.32
CA VAL A 14 18.58 -7.11 -4.77
C VAL A 14 17.34 -6.82 -3.90
N GLY A 15 16.45 -7.80 -3.72
CA GLY A 15 15.11 -7.53 -3.21
C GLY A 15 15.04 -7.08 -1.76
N ALA A 16 15.38 -7.92 -0.84
CA ALA A 16 14.72 -7.94 0.45
C ALA A 16 15.38 -7.17 1.60
N PRO A 17 16.71 -7.13 1.82
CA PRO A 17 17.26 -6.31 2.90
C PRO A 17 16.91 -4.84 2.75
N TRP A 18 16.88 -4.34 1.50
CA TRP A 18 16.49 -2.98 1.18
C TRP A 18 15.05 -2.65 1.55
N PHE A 19 14.11 -3.59 1.40
CA PHE A 19 12.72 -3.35 1.77
C PHE A 19 12.54 -3.28 3.28
N THR A 20 13.27 -4.09 4.03
CA THR A 20 13.31 -3.98 5.49
C THR A 20 13.90 -2.64 5.92
N CYS A 21 15.02 -2.22 5.33
CA CYS A 21 15.61 -0.91 5.58
C CYS A 21 14.63 0.22 5.20
N LEU A 22 13.95 0.11 4.07
CA LEU A 22 12.96 1.11 3.64
C LEU A 22 11.77 1.18 4.60
N ARG A 23 11.29 0.03 5.11
CA ARG A 23 10.25 -0.02 6.13
C ARG A 23 10.69 0.71 7.40
N ILE A 24 11.87 0.37 7.94
CA ILE A 24 12.44 1.02 9.14
C ILE A 24 12.58 2.53 8.90
N PHE A 25 13.15 2.91 7.78
CA PHE A 25 13.33 4.32 7.40
C PHE A 25 12.01 5.08 7.34
N SER A 26 10.98 4.50 6.72
CA SER A 26 9.65 5.12 6.64
C SER A 26 9.02 5.32 8.02
N VAL A 27 9.14 4.33 8.91
CA VAL A 27 8.69 4.44 10.30
C VAL A 27 9.45 5.56 11.03
N CYS A 28 10.78 5.59 10.90
CA CYS A 28 11.59 6.63 11.55
C CYS A 28 11.22 8.04 11.07
N ILE A 29 10.94 8.20 9.76
CA ILE A 29 10.48 9.50 9.23
C ILE A 29 9.14 9.90 9.85
N VAL A 30 8.15 9.01 9.89
CA VAL A 30 6.83 9.33 10.46
C VAL A 30 6.96 9.74 11.92
N VAL A 31 7.68 8.96 12.73
CA VAL A 31 7.92 9.28 14.15
C VAL A 31 8.62 10.63 14.29
N HIS A 32 9.64 10.90 13.47
CA HIS A 32 10.36 12.17 13.49
C HIS A 32 9.45 13.35 13.14
N LEU A 33 8.70 13.25 12.02
CA LEU A 33 7.79 14.31 11.59
C LEU A 33 6.73 14.60 12.66
N ARG A 34 6.13 13.55 13.22
CA ARG A 34 5.12 13.71 14.29
C ARG A 34 5.69 14.35 15.56
N THR A 35 6.94 14.06 15.91
CA THR A 35 7.56 14.54 17.15
C THR A 35 8.03 15.98 17.04
N PHE A 36 8.52 16.40 15.86
CA PHE A 36 9.20 17.67 15.70
C PHE A 36 8.40 18.74 14.93
N LEU A 37 7.32 18.36 14.24
CA LEU A 37 6.46 19.32 13.57
C LEU A 37 5.31 19.74 14.46
N GLU A 38 4.94 21.02 14.35
CA GLU A 38 3.68 21.53 14.88
C GLU A 38 2.50 20.76 14.27
N PRO A 39 1.43 20.46 15.04
CA PRO A 39 0.31 19.65 14.57
C PRO A 39 -0.28 20.10 13.22
N ASN A 40 -0.51 21.40 13.04
CA ASN A 40 -1.02 21.96 11.78
C ASN A 40 -0.05 21.72 10.62
N THR A 41 1.26 21.95 10.85
CA THR A 41 2.29 21.70 9.82
C THR A 41 2.36 20.23 9.45
N TYR A 42 2.23 19.34 10.43
CA TYR A 42 2.16 17.89 10.19
C TYR A 42 0.97 17.53 9.31
N THR A 43 -0.21 18.05 9.65
CA THR A 43 -1.45 17.83 8.91
C THR A 43 -1.35 18.35 7.46
N TYR A 44 -0.83 19.55 7.24
CA TYR A 44 -0.62 20.10 5.90
C TYR A 44 0.35 19.26 5.07
N LEU A 45 1.46 18.83 5.67
CA LEU A 45 2.43 17.95 5.01
C LEU A 45 1.78 16.59 4.66
N PHE A 46 1.01 16.03 5.57
CA PHE A 46 0.26 14.79 5.36
C PHE A 46 -0.65 14.90 4.14
N PHE A 47 -1.51 15.93 4.06
CA PHE A 47 -2.41 16.11 2.93
C PHE A 47 -1.65 16.38 1.62
N ALA A 48 -0.56 17.14 1.65
CA ALA A 48 0.25 17.38 0.46
C ALA A 48 0.82 16.07 -0.12
N ILE A 49 1.32 15.20 0.74
CA ILE A 49 1.86 13.89 0.32
C ILE A 49 0.72 12.97 -0.13
N LEU A 50 -0.42 12.97 0.57
CA LEU A 50 -1.59 12.14 0.28
C LEU A 50 -2.17 12.44 -1.10
N PHE A 51 -2.52 13.70 -1.37
CA PHE A 51 -3.05 14.09 -2.68
C PHE A 51 -2.01 13.97 -3.78
N GLY A 52 -0.75 14.26 -3.46
CA GLY A 52 0.38 13.99 -4.36
C GLY A 52 0.45 12.51 -4.76
N HIS A 53 0.33 11.61 -3.81
CA HIS A 53 0.31 10.17 -4.05
C HIS A 53 -0.88 9.74 -4.93
N TYR A 54 -2.08 10.25 -4.66
CA TYR A 54 -3.25 9.94 -5.48
C TYR A 54 -3.06 10.37 -6.93
N LEU A 55 -2.62 11.61 -7.14
CA LEU A 55 -2.37 12.14 -8.49
C LEU A 55 -1.29 11.32 -9.22
N LEU A 56 -0.18 11.02 -8.54
CA LEU A 56 0.91 10.24 -9.12
C LEU A 56 0.47 8.83 -9.50
N ALA A 57 -0.36 8.19 -8.67
CA ALA A 57 -0.91 6.88 -8.97
C ALA A 57 -1.72 6.89 -10.28
N PHE A 58 -2.53 7.91 -10.51
CA PHE A 58 -3.26 8.08 -11.77
C PHE A 58 -2.34 8.39 -12.95
N VAL A 59 -1.37 9.29 -12.78
CA VAL A 59 -0.39 9.65 -13.82
C VAL A 59 0.39 8.42 -14.30
N TYR A 60 0.86 7.58 -13.36
CA TYR A 60 1.62 6.38 -13.71
C TYR A 60 0.75 5.19 -14.16
N ALA A 61 -0.56 5.26 -13.94
CA ALA A 61 -1.52 4.27 -14.41
C ALA A 61 -2.28 4.70 -15.68
N GLN A 62 -1.98 5.86 -16.28
CA GLN A 62 -2.79 6.49 -17.35
C GLN A 62 -3.14 5.57 -18.51
N ASP A 63 -2.22 4.70 -18.97
CA ASP A 63 -2.50 3.79 -20.09
C ASP A 63 -3.57 2.75 -19.74
N ARG A 64 -3.58 2.31 -18.49
CA ARG A 64 -4.58 1.36 -17.98
C ARG A 64 -5.91 2.07 -17.73
N VAL A 65 -5.87 3.30 -17.21
CA VAL A 65 -7.06 4.14 -17.05
C VAL A 65 -7.72 4.37 -18.40
N ARG A 66 -6.95 4.70 -19.45
CA ARG A 66 -7.46 4.81 -20.82
C ARG A 66 -8.08 3.51 -21.34
N HIS A 67 -7.49 2.36 -21.00
CA HIS A 67 -8.05 1.06 -21.34
C HIS A 67 -9.40 0.83 -20.63
N LEU A 68 -9.48 1.12 -19.33
CA LEU A 68 -10.71 1.00 -18.55
C LEU A 68 -11.83 1.88 -19.12
N ILE A 69 -11.56 3.15 -19.44
CA ILE A 69 -12.54 4.08 -20.02
C ILE A 69 -13.16 3.51 -21.30
N LYS A 70 -12.41 2.74 -22.08
CA LYS A 70 -12.89 2.08 -23.31
C LYS A 70 -13.74 0.83 -23.06
N THR A 71 -13.79 0.34 -21.81
CA THR A 71 -14.48 -0.90 -21.45
C THR A 71 -15.47 -0.67 -20.29
N PRO A 72 -16.58 0.12 -20.51
CA PRO A 72 -17.46 0.56 -19.43
C PRO A 72 -18.08 -0.57 -18.62
N ARG A 73 -18.38 -1.71 -19.24
CA ARG A 73 -18.93 -2.88 -18.52
C ARG A 73 -17.99 -3.43 -17.45
N THR A 74 -16.71 -3.15 -17.55
CA THR A 74 -15.69 -3.65 -16.64
C THR A 74 -15.58 -2.79 -15.39
N TYR A 75 -15.70 -1.47 -15.53
CA TYR A 75 -15.54 -0.55 -14.40
C TYR A 75 -16.85 -0.11 -13.74
N LEU A 76 -18.00 -0.33 -14.38
CA LEU A 76 -19.30 0.08 -13.84
C LEU A 76 -19.56 -0.51 -12.44
N PRO A 77 -19.31 -1.81 -12.15
CA PRO A 77 -19.45 -2.34 -10.79
C PRO A 77 -18.56 -1.61 -9.77
N SER A 78 -17.35 -1.21 -10.18
CA SER A 78 -16.43 -0.47 -9.32
C SER A 78 -16.89 0.95 -9.06
N ILE A 79 -17.49 1.62 -10.04
CA ILE A 79 -18.11 2.94 -9.85
C ILE A 79 -19.28 2.84 -8.87
N ILE A 80 -20.15 1.84 -9.02
CA ILE A 80 -21.28 1.61 -8.10
C ILE A 80 -20.77 1.35 -6.69
N PHE A 81 -19.73 0.52 -6.56
CA PHE A 81 -19.11 0.22 -5.26
C PHE A 81 -18.53 1.48 -4.61
N VAL A 82 -17.75 2.28 -5.34
CA VAL A 82 -17.17 3.53 -4.83
C VAL A 82 -18.28 4.52 -4.48
N GLY A 83 -19.30 4.65 -5.32
CA GLY A 83 -20.46 5.50 -5.04
C GLY A 83 -21.20 5.09 -3.76
N ALA A 84 -21.37 3.80 -3.51
CA ALA A 84 -21.94 3.28 -2.26
C ALA A 84 -21.03 3.60 -1.05
N CYS A 85 -19.71 3.45 -1.17
CA CYS A 85 -18.77 3.79 -0.11
C CYS A 85 -18.81 5.30 0.22
N ILE A 86 -18.84 6.17 -0.80
CA ILE A 86 -18.99 7.61 -0.62
C ILE A 86 -20.34 7.94 0.03
N GLY A 87 -21.41 7.29 -0.40
CA GLY A 87 -22.72 7.45 0.23
C GLY A 87 -22.72 7.08 1.72
N MET A 88 -22.03 6.01 2.11
CA MET A 88 -21.85 5.63 3.51
C MET A 88 -21.02 6.65 4.28
N GLN A 89 -19.99 7.22 3.65
CA GLN A 89 -19.18 8.27 4.26
C GLN A 89 -19.99 9.55 4.53
N VAL A 90 -20.84 9.94 3.58
CA VAL A 90 -21.79 11.08 3.77
C VAL A 90 -22.78 10.84 4.91
N LEU A 91 -22.99 9.58 5.30
CA LEU A 91 -23.79 9.19 6.45
C LEU A 91 -22.96 9.01 7.74
N ASP A 92 -21.76 9.62 7.79
CA ASP A 92 -20.84 9.60 8.94
C ASP A 92 -20.36 8.18 9.34
N TYR A 93 -20.24 7.27 8.37
CA TYR A 93 -19.72 5.93 8.62
C TYR A 93 -18.22 5.83 8.37
N ASP A 94 -17.43 6.58 9.16
CA ASP A 94 -15.96 6.71 9.06
C ASP A 94 -15.18 5.39 9.15
N PRO A 95 -15.54 4.39 9.97
CA PRO A 95 -14.80 3.13 10.04
C PRO A 95 -14.65 2.42 8.69
N LEU A 96 -15.53 2.70 7.71
CA LEU A 96 -15.48 2.04 6.40
C LEU A 96 -14.20 2.39 5.64
N VAL A 97 -13.78 3.67 5.62
CA VAL A 97 -12.55 4.08 4.93
C VAL A 97 -11.32 3.48 5.61
N VAL A 98 -11.33 3.39 6.94
CA VAL A 98 -10.25 2.79 7.73
C VAL A 98 -10.11 1.30 7.40
N ILE A 99 -11.23 0.56 7.35
CA ILE A 99 -11.25 -0.87 6.97
C ILE A 99 -10.75 -1.05 5.53
N TYR A 100 -11.26 -0.24 4.60
CA TYR A 100 -10.92 -0.36 3.18
C TYR A 100 -9.45 -0.04 2.92
N PHE A 101 -8.92 1.00 3.61
CA PHE A 101 -7.49 1.30 3.61
C PHE A 101 -6.68 0.16 4.21
N GLY A 102 -7.12 -0.44 5.32
CA GLY A 102 -6.46 -1.58 5.95
C GLY A 102 -6.31 -2.78 5.00
N ILE A 103 -7.35 -3.09 4.24
CA ILE A 103 -7.30 -4.13 3.20
C ILE A 103 -6.27 -3.75 2.13
N HIS A 104 -6.31 -2.52 1.63
CA HIS A 104 -5.35 -2.01 0.64
C HIS A 104 -3.92 -2.06 1.17
N HIS A 105 -3.70 -1.60 2.40
CA HIS A 105 -2.40 -1.61 3.06
C HIS A 105 -1.85 -3.04 3.20
N ALA A 106 -2.66 -3.98 3.64
CA ALA A 106 -2.26 -5.38 3.79
C ALA A 106 -1.83 -6.01 2.46
N PHE A 107 -2.54 -5.72 1.36
CA PHE A 107 -2.12 -6.14 0.04
C PHE A 107 -0.85 -5.43 -0.44
N SER A 108 -0.73 -4.14 -0.18
CA SER A 108 0.45 -3.35 -0.54
C SER A 108 1.72 -3.88 0.13
N GLU A 109 1.66 -4.19 1.40
CA GLU A 109 2.75 -4.82 2.14
C GLU A 109 3.16 -6.19 1.55
N ASN A 110 2.17 -6.97 1.08
CA ASN A 110 2.46 -8.24 0.42
C ASN A 110 3.29 -8.07 -0.86
N TYR A 111 3.10 -6.96 -1.61
CA TYR A 111 3.84 -6.76 -2.87
C TYR A 111 5.33 -6.52 -2.66
N MET A 112 5.74 -6.01 -1.51
CA MET A 112 7.13 -5.70 -1.21
C MET A 112 8.00 -6.95 -1.03
N THR A 113 7.40 -8.08 -0.72
CA THR A 113 8.11 -9.34 -0.51
C THR A 113 7.74 -10.43 -1.51
N LEU A 114 7.13 -10.06 -2.65
CA LEU A 114 6.79 -11.02 -3.71
C LEU A 114 8.04 -11.61 -4.34
N HIS A 115 8.48 -12.75 -3.82
CA HIS A 115 9.39 -13.66 -4.49
C HIS A 115 8.63 -14.57 -5.47
N LYS A 116 9.27 -14.96 -6.57
CA LYS A 116 8.68 -15.90 -7.54
C LYS A 116 8.16 -17.20 -6.89
N ASP A 117 8.85 -17.63 -5.84
CA ASP A 117 8.51 -18.85 -5.08
C ASP A 117 7.32 -18.66 -4.12
N LEU A 118 6.88 -17.42 -3.90
CA LEU A 118 5.86 -17.03 -2.93
C LEU A 118 4.47 -16.79 -3.56
N HIS A 119 4.25 -17.17 -4.82
CA HIS A 119 2.97 -16.98 -5.51
C HIS A 119 1.88 -17.98 -5.14
N LYS A 120 2.13 -18.87 -4.18
CA LYS A 120 1.10 -19.80 -3.68
C LYS A 120 -0.04 -19.00 -3.06
N ARG A 121 -1.27 -19.18 -3.58
CA ARG A 121 -2.47 -18.44 -3.14
C ARG A 121 -2.63 -18.46 -1.61
N GLN A 122 -2.43 -19.62 -0.98
CA GLN A 122 -2.54 -19.77 0.47
C GLN A 122 -1.56 -18.89 1.23
N LEU A 123 -0.31 -18.81 0.77
CA LEU A 123 0.70 -17.95 1.40
C LEU A 123 0.31 -16.48 1.32
N ILE A 124 -0.17 -16.02 0.16
CA ILE A 124 -0.62 -14.63 -0.03
C ILE A 124 -1.79 -14.33 0.92
N ILE A 125 -2.77 -15.24 1.01
CA ILE A 125 -3.92 -15.08 1.90
C ILE A 125 -3.47 -14.99 3.37
N ASN A 126 -2.62 -15.92 3.82
CA ASN A 126 -2.11 -15.91 5.20
C ASN A 126 -1.37 -14.62 5.53
N LYS A 127 -0.54 -14.15 4.60
CA LYS A 127 0.23 -12.92 4.79
C LYS A 127 -0.67 -11.68 4.80
N VAL A 128 -1.60 -11.57 3.87
CA VAL A 128 -2.56 -10.45 3.83
C VAL A 128 -3.42 -10.46 5.08
N ALA A 129 -3.89 -11.62 5.54
CA ALA A 129 -4.66 -11.73 6.77
C ALA A 129 -3.84 -11.32 7.99
N LEU A 130 -2.56 -11.73 8.08
CA LEU A 130 -1.65 -11.31 9.15
C LEU A 130 -1.44 -9.78 9.13
N ASN A 131 -1.11 -9.20 7.99
CA ASN A 131 -0.89 -7.76 7.88
C ASN A 131 -2.16 -6.97 8.19
N PHE A 132 -3.33 -7.45 7.77
CA PHE A 132 -4.61 -6.82 8.11
C PHE A 132 -4.90 -6.90 9.61
N SER A 133 -4.59 -8.03 10.26
CA SER A 133 -4.76 -8.20 11.70
C SER A 133 -3.82 -7.28 12.51
N LEU A 134 -2.55 -7.14 12.09
CA LEU A 134 -1.60 -6.20 12.69
C LEU A 134 -2.08 -4.75 12.52
N TYR A 135 -2.56 -4.39 11.34
CA TYR A 135 -3.16 -3.09 11.08
C TYR A 135 -4.37 -2.83 11.98
N THR A 136 -5.27 -3.80 12.12
CA THR A 136 -6.46 -3.70 12.98
C THR A 136 -6.09 -3.44 14.44
N LEU A 137 -5.02 -4.06 14.94
CA LEU A 137 -4.50 -3.80 16.28
C LEU A 137 -3.99 -2.37 16.45
N LEU A 138 -3.32 -1.82 15.44
CA LEU A 138 -2.85 -0.43 15.48
C LEU A 138 -4.00 0.55 15.41
N MET A 139 -5.00 0.27 14.56
CA MET A 139 -6.16 1.14 14.31
C MET A 139 -7.37 0.82 15.19
N ARG A 140 -7.19 0.12 16.31
CA ARG A 140 -8.29 -0.33 17.16
C ARG A 140 -9.19 0.81 17.67
N ARG A 141 -8.61 2.00 17.88
CA ARG A 141 -9.35 3.19 18.33
C ARG A 141 -10.19 3.78 17.21
N ASP A 142 -9.58 3.99 16.04
CA ASP A 142 -10.28 4.52 14.86
C ASP A 142 -11.35 3.55 14.34
N LEU A 143 -11.17 2.25 14.59
CA LEU A 143 -12.16 1.20 14.29
C LEU A 143 -13.19 0.99 15.41
N LEU A 144 -13.10 1.75 16.50
CA LEU A 144 -14.00 1.64 17.67
C LEU A 144 -14.09 0.21 18.23
N ILE A 145 -12.97 -0.50 18.25
CA ILE A 145 -12.92 -1.89 18.72
C ILE A 145 -13.00 -1.92 20.25
N ALA A 146 -13.99 -2.64 20.77
CA ALA A 146 -14.14 -2.85 22.21
C ALA A 146 -12.91 -3.58 22.80
N GLU A 147 -12.48 -3.19 23.99
CA GLU A 147 -11.27 -3.73 24.63
C GLU A 147 -11.32 -5.27 24.81
N GLU A 148 -12.52 -5.82 25.03
CA GLU A 148 -12.72 -7.27 25.15
C GLU A 148 -12.38 -8.00 23.84
N LEU A 149 -12.59 -7.35 22.68
CA LEU A 149 -12.26 -7.91 21.37
C LEU A 149 -10.77 -7.83 21.05
N VAL A 150 -10.05 -6.87 21.63
CA VAL A 150 -8.62 -6.70 21.37
C VAL A 150 -7.83 -7.96 21.70
N GLN A 151 -8.11 -8.62 22.81
CA GLN A 151 -7.43 -9.88 23.18
C GLN A 151 -7.72 -11.01 22.17
N HIS A 152 -8.93 -11.07 21.65
CA HIS A 152 -9.29 -12.05 20.61
C HIS A 152 -8.52 -11.76 19.31
N ILE A 153 -8.39 -10.48 18.92
CA ILE A 153 -7.63 -10.08 17.74
C ILE A 153 -6.14 -10.42 17.93
N ILE A 154 -5.57 -10.18 19.13
CA ILE A 154 -4.19 -10.59 19.45
C ILE A 154 -4.02 -12.11 19.27
N PHE A 155 -4.92 -12.90 19.82
CA PHE A 155 -4.89 -14.36 19.69
C PHE A 155 -4.94 -14.80 18.22
N VAL A 156 -5.87 -14.24 17.43
CA VAL A 156 -5.99 -14.51 16.00
C VAL A 156 -4.71 -14.08 15.27
N THR A 157 -4.12 -12.93 15.62
CA THR A 157 -2.86 -12.45 15.03
C THR A 157 -1.72 -13.43 15.27
N ILE A 158 -1.61 -13.97 16.50
CA ILE A 158 -0.59 -14.98 16.83
C ILE A 158 -0.81 -16.24 15.98
N LEU A 159 -2.06 -16.74 15.86
CA LEU A 159 -2.34 -17.90 15.02
C LEU A 159 -1.99 -17.66 13.55
N LEU A 160 -2.33 -16.48 13.01
CA LEU A 160 -1.99 -16.09 11.63
C LEU A 160 -0.48 -16.00 11.43
N ALA A 161 0.27 -15.46 12.41
CA ALA A 161 1.74 -15.42 12.40
C ALA A 161 2.33 -16.84 12.37
N LEU A 162 1.84 -17.74 13.21
CA LEU A 162 2.28 -19.14 13.23
C LEU A 162 1.97 -19.87 11.91
N MET A 163 0.78 -19.67 11.34
CA MET A 163 0.39 -20.21 10.04
C MET A 163 1.27 -19.66 8.90
N HIS A 164 1.61 -18.38 8.97
CA HIS A 164 2.48 -17.75 7.98
C HIS A 164 3.91 -18.28 8.08
N ILE A 165 4.47 -18.37 9.29
CA ILE A 165 5.80 -18.96 9.56
C ILE A 165 5.84 -20.40 9.07
N LYS A 166 4.82 -21.21 9.39
CA LYS A 166 4.71 -22.58 8.91
C LYS A 166 4.73 -22.65 7.38
N SER A 167 3.97 -21.77 6.71
CA SER A 167 3.94 -21.72 5.25
C SER A 167 5.31 -21.38 4.64
N LEU A 168 6.05 -20.46 5.25
CA LEU A 168 7.42 -20.13 4.85
C LEU A 168 8.39 -21.30 5.09
N TYR A 169 8.25 -21.98 6.22
CA TYR A 169 9.06 -23.15 6.53
C TYR A 169 8.83 -24.28 5.51
N ASP A 170 7.57 -24.59 5.18
CA ASP A 170 7.21 -25.58 4.18
C ASP A 170 7.82 -25.26 2.80
N ILE A 171 7.79 -23.98 2.37
CA ILE A 171 8.44 -23.53 1.14
C ILE A 171 9.96 -23.74 1.21
N LYS A 172 10.59 -23.41 2.35
CA LYS A 172 12.03 -23.59 2.51
C LYS A 172 12.44 -25.06 2.49
N ARG A 173 11.64 -25.94 3.10
CA ARG A 173 11.84 -27.39 3.07
C ARG A 173 11.73 -27.93 1.65
N ASP A 174 10.70 -27.50 0.91
CA ASP A 174 10.43 -27.98 -0.46
C ASP A 174 11.43 -27.37 -1.47
N ASN A 175 11.96 -26.17 -1.18
CA ASN A 175 12.97 -25.51 -2.01
C ASN A 175 14.09 -24.90 -1.13
N PRO A 176 15.10 -25.73 -0.76
CA PRO A 176 16.20 -25.28 0.10
C PRO A 176 17.00 -24.09 -0.44
N LYS A 177 16.99 -23.86 -1.76
CA LYS A 177 17.67 -22.73 -2.41
C LYS A 177 16.91 -21.41 -2.31
N SER A 178 15.64 -21.44 -1.86
CA SER A 178 14.86 -20.22 -1.70
C SER A 178 15.47 -19.32 -0.64
N ASN A 179 15.64 -18.04 -0.96
CA ASN A 179 16.10 -17.05 0.02
C ASN A 179 14.91 -16.41 0.72
N LEU A 180 14.42 -17.06 1.79
CA LEU A 180 13.30 -16.57 2.61
C LEU A 180 13.75 -15.71 3.79
N GLN A 181 15.08 -15.60 4.04
CA GLN A 181 15.59 -14.82 5.16
C GLN A 181 15.10 -13.37 5.13
N ASP A 182 15.04 -12.81 3.96
CA ASP A 182 14.57 -11.45 3.75
C ASP A 182 13.08 -11.29 4.08
N CYS A 183 12.26 -12.30 3.75
CA CYS A 183 10.84 -12.29 4.11
C CYS A 183 10.67 -12.31 5.64
N PHE A 184 11.44 -13.14 6.34
CA PHE A 184 11.41 -13.17 7.80
C PHE A 184 11.84 -11.85 8.44
N LEU A 185 12.88 -11.20 7.91
CA LEU A 185 13.33 -9.90 8.41
C LEU A 185 12.26 -8.81 8.17
N PHE A 186 11.66 -8.80 6.99
CA PHE A 186 10.61 -7.83 6.67
C PHE A 186 9.36 -8.01 7.55
N GLU A 187 8.88 -9.24 7.69
CA GLU A 187 7.72 -9.56 8.53
C GLU A 187 8.03 -9.32 10.02
N GLY A 188 9.21 -9.75 10.46
CA GLY A 188 9.68 -9.53 11.84
C GLY A 188 9.75 -8.05 12.20
N ALA A 189 10.22 -7.20 11.28
CA ALA A 189 10.20 -5.75 11.47
C ALA A 189 8.77 -5.22 11.60
N GLY A 190 7.82 -5.71 10.77
CA GLY A 190 6.41 -5.32 10.84
C GLY A 190 5.77 -5.69 12.19
N ILE A 191 5.97 -6.92 12.64
CA ILE A 191 5.49 -7.39 13.96
C ILE A 191 6.12 -6.59 15.10
N PHE A 192 7.43 -6.37 15.04
CA PHE A 192 8.17 -5.61 16.05
C PHE A 192 7.63 -4.17 16.18
N PHE A 193 7.45 -3.45 15.07
CA PHE A 193 6.89 -2.12 15.12
C PHE A 193 5.43 -2.12 15.61
N THR A 194 4.63 -3.11 15.22
CA THR A 194 3.26 -3.22 15.75
C THR A 194 3.25 -3.39 17.26
N LEU A 195 4.14 -4.22 17.83
CA LEU A 195 4.25 -4.41 19.27
C LEU A 195 4.68 -3.13 19.99
N ILE A 196 5.62 -2.37 19.41
CA ILE A 196 6.04 -1.08 19.98
C ILE A 196 4.88 -0.09 19.94
N PHE A 197 4.27 0.08 18.78
CA PHE A 197 3.23 1.10 18.56
C PHE A 197 1.87 0.70 19.14
N PHE A 198 1.67 -0.56 19.50
CA PHE A 198 0.47 -0.99 20.22
C PHE A 198 0.26 -0.23 21.55
N ASN A 199 1.37 0.14 22.21
CA ASN A 199 1.35 0.89 23.46
C ASN A 199 1.48 2.43 23.24
N VAL A 200 1.63 2.87 22.01
CA VAL A 200 1.73 4.28 21.64
C VAL A 200 0.43 4.68 20.95
N ASP A 201 0.04 5.93 21.14
CA ASP A 201 -1.13 6.48 20.48
C ASP A 201 -0.80 6.81 19.01
N VAL A 202 -1.02 5.83 18.14
CA VAL A 202 -0.81 5.93 16.69
C VAL A 202 -2.14 6.27 16.05
N ASN A 203 -2.18 7.33 15.25
CA ASN A 203 -3.37 7.76 14.53
C ASN A 203 -3.42 7.14 13.12
N PHE A 204 -4.59 7.19 12.51
CA PHE A 204 -4.81 6.74 11.14
C PHE A 204 -3.89 7.46 10.14
N GLU A 205 -3.69 8.77 10.30
CA GLU A 205 -2.77 9.55 9.45
C GLU A 205 -1.32 9.05 9.51
N ASP A 206 -0.84 8.63 10.68
CA ASP A 206 0.53 8.12 10.84
C ASP A 206 0.76 6.87 9.97
N ILE A 207 -0.22 5.97 9.93
CA ILE A 207 -0.13 4.74 9.14
C ILE A 207 -0.28 5.03 7.65
N ILE A 208 -1.17 5.94 7.29
CA ILE A 208 -1.26 6.40 5.90
C ILE A 208 0.07 7.04 5.49
N LEU A 209 0.62 7.93 6.29
CA LEU A 209 1.88 8.61 5.98
C LEU A 209 3.04 7.62 5.83
N TYR A 210 3.13 6.60 6.71
CA TYR A 210 4.07 5.51 6.55
C TYR A 210 3.91 4.83 5.18
N HIS A 211 2.68 4.48 4.82
CA HIS A 211 2.36 3.86 3.53
C HIS A 211 2.77 4.75 2.35
N LEU A 212 2.45 6.04 2.42
CA LEU A 212 2.75 7.00 1.38
C LEU A 212 4.26 7.17 1.16
N ILE A 213 5.04 7.30 2.24
CA ILE A 213 6.51 7.41 2.19
C ILE A 213 7.10 6.14 1.58
N LEU A 214 6.69 5.00 2.08
CA LEU A 214 7.15 3.70 1.59
C LEU A 214 6.90 3.55 0.08
N TRP A 215 5.69 3.87 -0.39
CA TRP A 215 5.31 3.74 -1.80
C TRP A 215 5.84 4.86 -2.69
N SER A 216 6.16 6.02 -2.17
CA SER A 216 6.85 7.07 -2.92
C SER A 216 8.30 6.69 -3.23
N ILE A 217 8.94 5.94 -2.35
CA ILE A 217 10.35 5.54 -2.50
C ILE A 217 10.48 4.18 -3.19
N TYR A 218 9.56 3.24 -2.96
CA TYR A 218 9.58 1.87 -3.50
C TYR A 218 9.84 1.80 -5.03
N PRO A 219 9.22 2.62 -5.89
CA PRO A 219 9.43 2.54 -7.33
C PRO A 219 10.89 2.76 -7.75
N LEU A 220 11.67 3.53 -6.98
CA LEU A 220 13.08 3.81 -7.27
C LEU A 220 13.96 2.55 -7.23
N PHE A 221 13.53 1.54 -6.48
CA PHE A 221 14.21 0.26 -6.33
C PHE A 221 13.71 -0.81 -7.30
N THR A 222 12.64 -0.51 -8.06
CA THR A 222 12.16 -1.44 -9.08
C THR A 222 13.16 -1.56 -10.23
N PRO A 223 13.29 -2.74 -10.86
CA PRO A 223 14.22 -2.95 -11.97
C PRO A 223 14.03 -1.95 -13.12
N LYS A 224 12.78 -1.58 -13.41
CA LYS A 224 12.42 -0.64 -14.47
C LYS A 224 13.02 0.74 -14.26
N LEU A 225 12.85 1.33 -13.08
CA LEU A 225 13.40 2.67 -12.79
C LEU A 225 14.88 2.63 -12.46
N ARG A 226 15.35 1.56 -11.82
CA ARG A 226 16.76 1.41 -11.47
C ARG A 226 17.67 1.31 -12.69
N GLN A 227 17.22 0.64 -13.77
CA GLN A 227 17.99 0.45 -14.99
C GLN A 227 17.86 1.61 -15.97
N HIS A 228 16.89 2.51 -15.80
CA HIS A 228 16.58 3.58 -16.74
C HIS A 228 16.69 4.95 -16.06
N THR A 229 17.88 5.53 -16.07
CA THR A 229 18.20 6.81 -15.40
C THR A 229 17.22 7.95 -15.76
N PRO A 230 16.86 8.21 -17.02
CA PRO A 230 15.89 9.25 -17.37
C PRO A 230 14.50 9.02 -16.77
N ALA A 231 14.02 7.77 -16.74
CA ALA A 231 12.75 7.45 -16.14
C ALA A 231 12.75 7.66 -14.62
N ARG A 232 13.87 7.31 -13.96
CA ARG A 232 14.07 7.56 -12.52
C ARG A 232 14.11 9.04 -12.20
N GLN A 233 14.83 9.84 -12.96
CA GLN A 233 14.89 11.29 -12.78
C GLN A 233 13.51 11.92 -12.99
N ARG A 234 12.79 11.55 -14.05
CA ARG A 234 11.43 12.02 -14.30
C ARG A 234 10.50 11.67 -13.13
N TYR A 235 10.58 10.44 -12.62
CA TYR A 235 9.78 10.02 -11.47
C TYR A 235 10.05 10.91 -10.24
N LEU A 236 11.33 11.10 -9.89
CA LEU A 236 11.74 11.92 -8.75
C LEU A 236 11.26 13.37 -8.90
N ILE A 237 11.54 13.99 -10.05
CA ILE A 237 11.15 15.38 -10.33
C ILE A 237 9.62 15.51 -10.24
N THR A 238 8.86 14.61 -10.89
CA THR A 238 7.40 14.66 -10.87
C THR A 238 6.87 14.50 -9.45
N THR A 239 7.41 13.57 -8.65
CA THR A 239 7.00 13.36 -7.26
C THR A 239 7.26 14.58 -6.41
N ILE A 240 8.46 15.17 -6.51
CA ILE A 240 8.83 16.39 -5.76
C ILE A 240 7.93 17.56 -6.18
N VAL A 241 7.81 17.82 -7.48
CA VAL A 241 7.01 18.96 -7.99
C VAL A 241 5.54 18.85 -7.58
N VAL A 242 4.96 17.65 -7.70
CA VAL A 242 3.55 17.43 -7.32
C VAL A 242 3.36 17.60 -5.80
N THR A 243 4.24 17.03 -4.98
CA THR A 243 4.15 17.15 -3.51
C THR A 243 4.34 18.61 -3.06
N LEU A 244 5.34 19.31 -3.61
CA LEU A 244 5.56 20.73 -3.30
C LEU A 244 4.41 21.61 -3.81
N GLY A 245 3.82 21.27 -4.95
CA GLY A 245 2.63 21.94 -5.47
C GLY A 245 1.45 21.84 -4.50
N PHE A 246 1.14 20.65 -4.01
CA PHE A 246 0.09 20.48 -3.00
C PHE A 246 0.44 21.17 -1.68
N LEU A 247 1.70 21.09 -1.22
CA LEU A 247 2.13 21.80 -0.01
C LEU A 247 1.95 23.31 -0.14
N ALA A 248 2.25 23.87 -1.30
CA ALA A 248 2.04 25.31 -1.56
C ALA A 248 0.55 25.69 -1.59
N LEU A 249 -0.33 24.75 -1.97
CA LEU A 249 -1.77 25.00 -1.99
C LEU A 249 -2.41 24.99 -0.59
N THR A 250 -1.86 24.22 0.37
CA THR A 250 -2.43 24.12 1.73
C THR A 250 -2.48 25.47 2.49
N PRO A 251 -1.40 26.30 2.55
CA PRO A 251 -1.46 27.64 3.12
C PRO A 251 -2.32 28.62 2.31
N ILE A 252 -2.34 28.47 0.98
CA ILE A 252 -3.15 29.33 0.09
C ILE A 252 -4.63 29.06 0.31
N HIS A 253 -5.00 27.85 0.67
CA HIS A 253 -6.36 27.46 0.99
C HIS A 253 -6.96 28.34 2.10
N ASP A 254 -6.24 28.57 3.19
CA ASP A 254 -6.71 29.41 4.30
C ASP A 254 -7.00 30.85 3.85
N TYR A 255 -6.25 31.36 2.89
CA TYR A 255 -6.46 32.69 2.31
C TYR A 255 -7.62 32.77 1.33
N PHE A 256 -7.83 31.72 0.53
CA PHE A 256 -8.87 31.72 -0.51
C PHE A 256 -10.19 31.12 -0.03
N SER A 257 -10.23 30.49 1.13
CA SER A 257 -11.43 29.90 1.76
C SER A 257 -12.24 29.00 0.82
N PHE A 258 -11.58 28.30 -0.11
CA PHE A 258 -12.25 27.42 -1.06
C PHE A 258 -12.87 26.19 -0.40
N LEU A 259 -12.20 25.64 0.61
CA LEU A 259 -12.64 24.49 1.41
C LEU A 259 -12.18 24.69 2.86
N THR A 260 -12.95 24.26 3.81
CA THR A 260 -12.55 24.14 5.21
C THR A 260 -11.62 22.92 5.42
N MET A 261 -11.01 22.79 6.59
CA MET A 261 -10.22 21.60 6.93
C MET A 261 -11.07 20.34 6.90
N ASP A 262 -12.32 20.41 7.39
CA ASP A 262 -13.24 19.28 7.38
C ASP A 262 -13.57 18.84 5.95
N GLU A 263 -13.81 19.80 5.04
CA GLU A 263 -14.01 19.50 3.62
C GLU A 263 -12.76 18.87 2.96
N TRP A 264 -11.55 19.26 3.38
CA TRP A 264 -10.31 18.62 2.94
C TRP A 264 -10.23 17.17 3.41
N ILE A 265 -10.62 16.89 4.65
CA ILE A 265 -10.69 15.54 5.22
C ILE A 265 -11.68 14.70 4.42
N ASP A 266 -12.89 15.20 4.20
CA ASP A 266 -13.92 14.52 3.41
C ASP A 266 -13.45 14.22 1.98
N GLN A 267 -12.85 15.20 1.32
CA GLN A 267 -12.28 15.01 -0.03
C GLN A 267 -11.20 13.94 -0.01
N SER A 268 -10.37 13.87 1.03
CA SER A 268 -9.33 12.85 1.14
C SER A 268 -9.92 11.44 1.19
N TYR A 269 -11.04 11.26 1.87
CA TYR A 269 -11.75 9.98 1.96
C TYR A 269 -12.38 9.59 0.62
N TYR A 270 -13.02 10.52 -0.08
CA TYR A 270 -13.59 10.26 -1.41
C TYR A 270 -12.51 9.84 -2.41
N TRP A 271 -11.37 10.54 -2.42
CA TRP A 271 -10.22 10.19 -3.26
C TRP A 271 -9.57 8.87 -2.83
N ALA A 272 -9.57 8.54 -1.54
CA ALA A 272 -9.09 7.26 -1.03
C ALA A 272 -9.89 6.10 -1.62
N TYR A 273 -11.22 6.16 -1.62
CA TYR A 273 -12.06 5.12 -2.22
C TYR A 273 -11.74 4.91 -3.70
N TRP A 274 -11.61 5.99 -4.48
CA TRP A 274 -11.20 5.90 -5.88
C TRP A 274 -9.80 5.34 -6.05
N HIS A 275 -8.84 5.85 -5.30
CA HIS A 275 -7.45 5.40 -5.35
C HIS A 275 -7.31 3.92 -5.03
N ILE A 276 -7.90 3.46 -3.94
CA ILE A 276 -7.82 2.07 -3.49
C ILE A 276 -8.49 1.14 -4.52
N THR A 277 -9.69 1.48 -4.98
CA THR A 277 -10.41 0.68 -5.98
C THR A 277 -9.62 0.59 -7.29
N THR A 278 -9.10 1.71 -7.78
CA THR A 278 -8.27 1.70 -9.00
C THR A 278 -6.96 0.96 -8.81
N SER A 279 -6.37 1.00 -7.62
CA SER A 279 -5.19 0.20 -7.28
C SER A 279 -5.49 -1.31 -7.37
N PHE A 280 -6.63 -1.76 -6.86
CA PHE A 280 -7.03 -3.17 -6.98
C PHE A 280 -7.30 -3.58 -8.43
N MET A 281 -7.91 -2.72 -9.23
CA MET A 281 -8.18 -2.99 -10.65
C MET A 281 -6.92 -2.98 -11.51
N LEU A 282 -6.07 -1.97 -11.32
CA LEU A 282 -5.01 -1.63 -12.26
C LEU A 282 -3.66 -2.24 -11.91
N SER A 283 -3.41 -2.60 -10.66
CA SER A 283 -2.11 -3.13 -10.27
C SER A 283 -1.82 -4.49 -10.90
N ARG A 284 -0.73 -4.58 -11.68
CA ARG A 284 -0.22 -5.85 -12.20
C ARG A 284 0.34 -6.76 -11.10
N MET A 285 0.60 -6.20 -9.94
CA MET A 285 1.11 -6.92 -8.78
C MET A 285 0.00 -7.73 -8.08
N ASN A 286 -1.26 -7.35 -8.30
CA ASN A 286 -2.40 -8.08 -7.77
C ASN A 286 -2.47 -9.51 -8.32
N PRO A 287 -2.77 -10.50 -7.47
CA PRO A 287 -3.05 -11.85 -7.91
C PRO A 287 -4.19 -11.88 -8.92
N LEU A 288 -4.12 -12.79 -9.88
CA LEU A 288 -5.12 -12.91 -10.95
C LEU A 288 -6.55 -13.06 -10.40
N TRP A 289 -6.72 -13.82 -9.31
CA TRP A 289 -8.03 -14.02 -8.68
C TRP A 289 -8.61 -12.72 -8.11
N LEU A 290 -7.76 -11.85 -7.52
CA LEU A 290 -8.19 -10.55 -7.01
C LEU A 290 -8.56 -9.60 -8.16
N ARG A 291 -7.74 -9.57 -9.21
CA ARG A 291 -8.03 -8.75 -10.40
C ARG A 291 -9.34 -9.15 -11.07
N LYS A 292 -9.65 -10.45 -11.13
CA LYS A 292 -10.91 -10.96 -11.67
C LYS A 292 -12.15 -10.57 -10.86
N LEU A 293 -12.02 -10.20 -9.59
CA LEU A 293 -13.15 -9.66 -8.82
C LEU A 293 -13.62 -8.31 -9.37
N PHE A 294 -12.67 -7.48 -9.83
CA PHE A 294 -12.96 -6.15 -10.37
C PHE A 294 -13.12 -6.17 -11.90
N GLU A 295 -12.50 -7.12 -12.57
CA GLU A 295 -12.52 -7.31 -14.03
C GLU A 295 -12.75 -8.79 -14.36
N PRO A 296 -14.01 -9.29 -14.30
CA PRO A 296 -14.32 -10.71 -14.49
C PRO A 296 -13.79 -11.31 -15.80
N ASN A 297 -13.78 -10.50 -16.87
CA ASN A 297 -13.32 -10.88 -18.21
C ASN A 297 -11.81 -10.66 -18.41
N PHE A 298 -11.07 -10.34 -17.35
CA PHE A 298 -9.64 -10.15 -17.44
C PHE A 298 -8.98 -11.46 -17.91
N GLN A 299 -8.60 -11.48 -19.17
CA GLN A 299 -7.68 -12.47 -19.72
C GLN A 299 -6.29 -11.99 -19.34
N GLY A 300 -5.64 -12.68 -18.41
CA GLY A 300 -4.24 -12.39 -18.04
C GLY A 300 -3.38 -12.21 -19.29
N PRO A 301 -2.26 -11.50 -19.23
CA PRO A 301 -1.33 -11.46 -20.35
C PRO A 301 -1.04 -12.89 -20.77
N ALA A 302 -1.08 -13.13 -22.09
CA ALA A 302 -0.72 -14.42 -22.65
C ALA A 302 0.61 -14.88 -22.00
N PRO A 303 0.76 -16.14 -21.62
CA PRO A 303 1.86 -16.64 -20.79
C PRO A 303 3.26 -16.37 -21.36
N ASN A 304 3.38 -15.87 -22.58
CA ASN A 304 4.63 -15.67 -23.31
C ASN A 304 4.99 -14.19 -23.59
N VAL A 305 4.23 -13.22 -23.12
CA VAL A 305 4.64 -11.82 -23.28
C VAL A 305 5.48 -11.42 -22.08
N ALA A 306 6.80 -11.51 -22.22
CA ALA A 306 7.71 -10.90 -21.27
C ALA A 306 7.35 -9.41 -21.12
N PRO A 307 7.28 -8.86 -19.91
CA PRO A 307 7.01 -7.44 -19.72
C PRO A 307 8.12 -6.64 -20.41
N THR A 308 7.76 -5.92 -21.45
CA THR A 308 8.58 -4.90 -22.10
C THR A 308 8.88 -3.76 -21.14
#